data_9e04dfecf7307b3d97c8bceda82449bf
#
_entry.id   9e04dfecf7307b3d97c8bceda82449bf
#
_cell.length_a   1.000
_cell.length_b   1.000
_cell.length_c   1.000
_cell.angle_alpha   90.00
_cell.angle_beta   90.00
_cell.angle_gamma   90.00
#
_symmetry.space_group_name_H-M   'P 1'
#
loop_
_entity.id
_entity.type
_entity.pdbx_description
1 polymer ?
#
loop_
_entity_poly.entity_id
_entity_poly.type
_entity_poly.pdbx_seq_one_letter_code
_entity_poly.pdbx_strand_id
1 'polypeptide(L)'
;MSKAVLLSIRPNWCKLIWAGMKTVEVRRTCPKLEAPFKVYIYCTGHDGWIMKSRRAGVQKMDSRVIGEFICDEIYKIDRDCNGFNFTAPSLDLPVYTLPENNDEERNAKREELITCMTDEQLSEYLGIHPGYGWHITELKIYDVPRPIRDFMCPCAKRYADADGKWHCKNADKMKNKYGSFENDGCICTDLDRLSRPPQSWCYVEDAECTS
;
A
#
# COMPACT_ATOMS: atom_id res chain seq x y z
N MET A 1 -3.58 -17.63 -0.83
CA MET A 1 -3.66 -16.33 -0.12
C MET A 1 -3.31 -15.24 -1.09
N SER A 2 -4.16 -14.22 -1.20
CA SER A 2 -3.91 -13.06 -2.05
C SER A 2 -2.80 -12.19 -1.44
N LYS A 3 -2.04 -11.52 -2.30
CA LYS A 3 -1.02 -10.56 -1.87
C LYS A 3 -1.66 -9.19 -1.70
N ALA A 4 -1.32 -8.52 -0.62
CA ALA A 4 -1.63 -7.12 -0.37
C ALA A 4 -0.32 -6.33 -0.16
N VAL A 5 -0.43 -5.04 0.01
CA VAL A 5 0.70 -4.15 0.30
C VAL A 5 0.51 -3.51 1.66
N LEU A 6 1.57 -3.44 2.47
CA LEU A 6 1.61 -2.61 3.67
C LEU A 6 2.47 -1.38 3.38
N LEU A 7 1.86 -0.21 3.52
CA LEU A 7 2.40 1.08 3.12
C LEU A 7 2.65 1.95 4.36
N SER A 8 3.89 2.37 4.56
CA SER A 8 4.27 3.27 5.66
C SER A 8 4.02 4.73 5.28
N ILE A 9 3.14 5.41 6.00
CA ILE A 9 2.72 6.78 5.73
C ILE A 9 2.94 7.64 6.97
N ARG A 10 3.43 8.87 6.80
CA ARG A 10 3.63 9.83 7.91
C ARG A 10 2.29 10.30 8.47
N PRO A 11 2.18 10.62 9.78
CA PRO A 11 0.93 10.97 10.44
C PRO A 11 0.17 12.13 9.80
N ASN A 12 0.86 13.17 9.31
CA ASN A 12 0.23 14.30 8.62
C ASN A 12 -0.52 13.86 7.35
N TRP A 13 0.06 12.96 6.56
CA TRP A 13 -0.58 12.42 5.36
C TRP A 13 -1.70 11.43 5.73
N CYS A 14 -1.50 10.61 6.76
CA CYS A 14 -2.56 9.73 7.28
C CYS A 14 -3.81 10.52 7.70
N LYS A 15 -3.64 11.69 8.34
CA LYS A 15 -4.75 12.57 8.73
C LYS A 15 -5.52 13.10 7.52
N LEU A 16 -4.82 13.46 6.45
CA LEU A 16 -5.45 13.93 5.20
C LEU A 16 -6.17 12.80 4.45
N ILE A 17 -5.60 11.58 4.44
CA ILE A 17 -6.27 10.39 3.91
C ILE A 17 -7.52 10.09 4.72
N TRP A 18 -7.41 10.06 6.05
CA TRP A 18 -8.55 9.84 6.95
C TRP A 18 -9.68 10.85 6.75
N ALA A 19 -9.33 12.11 6.50
CA ALA A 19 -10.29 13.18 6.23
C ALA A 19 -10.88 13.13 4.80
N GLY A 20 -10.45 12.20 3.94
CA GLY A 20 -10.85 12.13 2.53
C GLY A 20 -10.28 13.26 1.67
N MET A 21 -9.33 14.05 2.21
CA MET A 21 -8.73 15.18 1.50
C MET A 21 -7.59 14.75 0.56
N LYS A 22 -6.94 13.63 0.84
CA LYS A 22 -5.85 13.06 0.03
C LYS A 22 -6.33 11.78 -0.63
N THR A 23 -6.49 11.81 -1.94
CA THR A 23 -6.97 10.68 -2.74
C THR A 23 -5.86 9.95 -3.50
N VAL A 24 -4.65 10.52 -3.54
CA VAL A 24 -3.49 9.90 -4.19
C VAL A 24 -2.29 9.93 -3.26
N GLU A 25 -1.73 8.76 -3.00
CA GLU A 25 -0.48 8.61 -2.25
C GLU A 25 0.71 8.52 -3.21
N VAL A 26 1.73 9.36 -3.00
CA VAL A 26 2.89 9.46 -3.89
C VAL A 26 4.04 8.58 -3.39
N ARG A 27 4.61 7.77 -4.30
CA ARG A 27 5.74 6.87 -4.02
C ARG A 27 6.78 6.91 -5.15
N ARG A 28 8.04 6.63 -4.81
CA ARG A 28 9.14 6.50 -5.80
C ARG A 28 9.10 5.18 -6.56
N THR A 29 8.40 4.19 -6.03
CA THR A 29 8.30 2.84 -6.61
C THR A 29 6.87 2.34 -6.50
N CYS A 30 6.49 1.40 -7.36
CA CYS A 30 5.20 0.71 -7.33
C CYS A 30 5.38 -0.80 -7.17
N PRO A 31 4.37 -1.51 -6.64
CA PRO A 31 4.37 -2.97 -6.58
C PRO A 31 4.20 -3.57 -7.97
N LYS A 32 4.64 -4.83 -8.10
CA LYS A 32 4.38 -5.65 -9.30
C LYS A 32 3.06 -6.41 -9.12
N LEU A 33 2.00 -5.69 -8.76
CA LEU A 33 0.64 -6.19 -8.68
C LEU A 33 -0.20 -5.47 -9.72
N GLU A 34 -1.08 -6.19 -10.36
CA GLU A 34 -2.11 -5.59 -11.22
C GLU A 34 -3.18 -4.95 -10.32
N ALA A 35 -3.60 -3.74 -10.67
CA ALA A 35 -4.72 -3.08 -10.01
C ALA A 35 -6.04 -3.74 -10.44
N PRO A 36 -7.03 -3.83 -9.56
CA PRO A 36 -7.04 -3.33 -8.18
C PRO A 36 -6.35 -4.27 -7.18
N PHE A 37 -5.70 -3.71 -6.14
CA PHE A 37 -5.13 -4.48 -5.03
C PHE A 37 -5.31 -3.76 -3.69
N LYS A 38 -5.33 -4.54 -2.61
CA LYS A 38 -5.48 -4.03 -1.25
C LYS A 38 -4.19 -3.42 -0.71
N VAL A 39 -4.32 -2.31 -0.02
CA VAL A 39 -3.23 -1.59 0.65
C VAL A 39 -3.59 -1.34 2.12
N TYR A 40 -2.75 -1.76 3.05
CA TYR A 40 -2.83 -1.46 4.46
C TYR A 40 -2.03 -0.21 4.79
N ILE A 41 -2.60 0.69 5.58
CA ILE A 41 -1.99 1.97 5.97
C ILE A 41 -1.31 1.81 7.32
N TYR A 42 0.02 1.76 7.35
CA TYR A 42 0.79 1.88 8.58
C TYR A 42 1.14 3.34 8.85
N CYS A 43 0.58 3.92 9.91
CA CYS A 43 0.92 5.26 10.35
C CYS A 43 2.26 5.25 11.08
N THR A 44 3.28 5.91 10.51
CA THR A 44 4.61 6.00 11.11
C THR A 44 4.66 7.05 12.21
N GLY A 45 5.80 7.12 12.93
CA GLY A 45 6.12 8.23 13.84
C GLY A 45 5.59 8.07 15.25
N HIS A 46 5.76 9.16 16.00
CA HIS A 46 5.45 9.26 17.43
C HIS A 46 4.83 10.63 17.74
N ASP A 47 4.02 11.19 16.82
CA ASP A 47 3.41 12.53 16.96
C ASP A 47 2.34 12.58 18.05
N GLY A 48 2.04 11.45 18.71
CA GLY A 48 0.99 11.37 19.72
C GLY A 48 -0.41 11.49 19.14
N TRP A 49 -0.58 11.18 17.83
CA TRP A 49 -1.91 11.23 17.21
C TRP A 49 -2.82 10.18 17.83
N ILE A 50 -3.92 10.69 18.41
CA ILE A 50 -4.99 9.88 18.97
C ILE A 50 -6.31 10.18 18.23
N MET A 51 -7.17 9.18 18.17
CA MET A 51 -8.50 9.29 17.60
C MET A 51 -9.52 8.72 18.60
N LYS A 52 -10.66 9.36 18.72
CA LYS A 52 -11.77 8.88 19.54
C LYS A 52 -12.75 8.10 18.66
N SER A 53 -12.69 6.78 18.74
CA SER A 53 -13.70 5.91 18.15
C SER A 53 -14.96 5.89 19.04
N ARG A 54 -16.15 5.87 18.44
CA ARG A 54 -17.42 5.73 19.17
C ARG A 54 -17.55 4.36 19.84
N ARG A 55 -16.93 3.32 19.26
CA ARG A 55 -17.03 1.92 19.73
C ARG A 55 -15.89 1.53 20.64
N ALA A 56 -14.67 2.01 20.37
CA ALA A 56 -13.46 1.56 21.03
C ALA A 56 -12.79 2.61 21.93
N GLY A 57 -13.42 3.79 22.12
CA GLY A 57 -12.86 4.88 22.92
C GLY A 57 -11.65 5.55 22.29
N VAL A 58 -10.71 6.02 23.10
CA VAL A 58 -9.49 6.70 22.63
C VAL A 58 -8.48 5.68 22.12
N GLN A 59 -8.07 5.81 20.85
CA GLN A 59 -7.12 4.94 20.17
C GLN A 59 -5.86 5.71 19.77
N LYS A 60 -4.70 5.10 19.98
CA LYS A 60 -3.44 5.61 19.46
C LYS A 60 -3.27 5.17 18.02
N MET A 61 -3.05 6.12 17.12
CA MET A 61 -2.91 5.88 15.67
C MET A 61 -1.45 5.66 15.25
N ASP A 62 -0.50 6.30 15.95
CA ASP A 62 0.92 6.20 15.63
C ASP A 62 1.48 4.79 15.85
N SER A 63 2.40 4.39 14.97
CA SER A 63 3.06 3.08 15.00
C SER A 63 2.07 1.90 14.95
N ARG A 64 0.97 2.10 14.21
CA ARG A 64 -0.10 1.11 14.01
C ARG A 64 -0.56 1.06 12.55
N VAL A 65 -1.15 -0.06 12.18
CA VAL A 65 -1.95 -0.14 10.95
C VAL A 65 -3.34 0.40 11.27
N ILE A 66 -3.65 1.54 10.67
CA ILE A 66 -4.84 2.34 11.02
C ILE A 66 -6.03 2.08 10.12
N GLY A 67 -5.82 1.42 8.99
CA GLY A 67 -6.85 1.17 8.00
C GLY A 67 -6.31 0.51 6.74
N GLU A 68 -7.16 0.44 5.75
CA GLU A 68 -6.89 -0.13 4.44
C GLU A 68 -7.62 0.64 3.34
N PHE A 69 -7.16 0.50 2.09
CA PHE A 69 -7.85 0.97 0.90
C PHE A 69 -7.61 0.04 -0.28
N ILE A 70 -8.38 0.20 -1.33
CA ILE A 70 -8.12 -0.43 -2.62
C ILE A 70 -7.38 0.58 -3.50
N CYS A 71 -6.23 0.16 -4.03
CA CYS A 71 -5.54 0.88 -5.09
C CYS A 71 -6.05 0.34 -6.42
N ASP A 72 -6.95 1.05 -7.05
CA ASP A 72 -7.59 0.65 -8.30
C ASP A 72 -6.82 1.13 -9.53
N GLU A 73 -5.96 2.15 -9.36
CA GLU A 73 -5.10 2.65 -10.42
C GLU A 73 -3.76 3.19 -9.87
N ILE A 74 -2.69 3.03 -10.64
CA ILE A 74 -1.38 3.62 -10.36
C ILE A 74 -1.04 4.59 -11.48
N TYR A 75 -0.92 5.87 -11.14
CA TYR A 75 -0.49 6.92 -12.06
C TYR A 75 1.02 6.98 -12.10
N LYS A 76 1.59 7.07 -13.31
CA LYS A 76 2.99 7.43 -13.47
C LYS A 76 3.14 8.94 -13.32
N ILE A 77 4.09 9.38 -12.49
CA ILE A 77 4.39 10.79 -12.26
C ILE A 77 5.72 11.10 -12.92
N ASP A 78 5.67 11.88 -13.98
CA ASP A 78 6.85 12.38 -14.69
C ASP A 78 6.92 13.91 -14.54
N ARG A 79 8.10 14.49 -14.73
CA ARG A 79 8.32 15.93 -14.72
C ARG A 79 8.74 16.41 -16.10
N ASP A 80 8.12 17.49 -16.56
CA ASP A 80 8.52 18.22 -17.74
C ASP A 80 8.78 19.73 -17.44
N CYS A 81 8.88 20.56 -18.47
CA CYS A 81 9.10 22.01 -18.33
C CYS A 81 7.90 22.75 -17.73
N ASN A 82 6.71 22.16 -17.71
CA ASN A 82 5.47 22.74 -17.20
C ASN A 82 5.12 22.26 -15.78
N GLY A 83 5.89 21.32 -15.19
CA GLY A 83 5.65 20.78 -13.86
C GLY A 83 5.53 19.25 -13.82
N PHE A 84 4.71 18.75 -12.91
CA PHE A 84 4.49 17.31 -12.75
C PHE A 84 3.27 16.85 -13.53
N ASN A 85 3.44 15.79 -14.33
CA ASN A 85 2.39 15.13 -15.10
C ASN A 85 2.05 13.79 -14.50
N PHE A 86 0.75 13.52 -14.39
CA PHE A 86 0.22 12.24 -13.94
C PHE A 86 -0.38 11.51 -15.15
N THR A 87 0.17 10.38 -15.51
CA THR A 87 -0.30 9.56 -16.63
C THR A 87 -0.98 8.32 -16.08
N ALA A 88 -2.26 8.17 -16.41
CA ALA A 88 -3.04 6.97 -16.08
C ALA A 88 -2.80 5.88 -17.13
N PRO A 89 -2.63 4.60 -16.73
CA PRO A 89 -2.59 3.49 -17.69
C PRO A 89 -3.88 3.35 -18.51
N SER A 90 -5.02 3.73 -17.93
CA SER A 90 -6.34 3.73 -18.59
C SER A 90 -6.54 4.87 -19.59
N LEU A 91 -5.69 5.90 -19.52
CA LEU A 91 -5.72 7.06 -20.40
C LEU A 91 -4.32 7.19 -21.00
N ASP A 92 -4.14 6.99 -22.29
CA ASP A 92 -2.86 7.19 -23.01
C ASP A 92 -2.35 8.64 -22.98
N LEU A 93 -2.92 9.48 -22.11
CA LEU A 93 -2.65 10.91 -22.00
C LEU A 93 -2.38 11.32 -20.56
N PRO A 94 -1.45 12.29 -20.33
CA PRO A 94 -1.21 12.88 -19.01
C PRO A 94 -2.48 13.54 -18.45
N VAL A 95 -2.80 13.26 -17.19
CA VAL A 95 -3.97 13.87 -16.51
C VAL A 95 -3.73 15.36 -16.20
N TYR A 96 -2.46 15.76 -16.04
CA TYR A 96 -2.04 17.13 -15.76
C TYR A 96 -1.29 17.73 -16.96
N THR A 97 -1.97 18.01 -18.05
CA THR A 97 -1.42 18.86 -19.12
C THR A 97 -2.40 19.97 -19.45
N LEU A 98 -1.96 21.21 -19.18
CA LEU A 98 -2.50 22.50 -19.60
C LEU A 98 -4.00 22.78 -19.31
N PRO A 99 -4.32 24.01 -18.86
CA PRO A 99 -5.67 24.42 -18.48
C PRO A 99 -6.64 24.61 -19.65
N GLU A 100 -6.23 24.38 -20.89
CA GLU A 100 -6.97 24.82 -22.08
C GLU A 100 -7.64 23.71 -22.92
N ASN A 101 -7.61 22.46 -22.51
CA ASN A 101 -8.34 21.42 -23.24
C ASN A 101 -9.72 21.21 -22.62
N ASN A 102 -10.77 21.44 -23.43
CA ASN A 102 -12.20 21.19 -23.13
C ASN A 102 -12.53 19.69 -23.01
N ASP A 103 -11.71 18.92 -22.32
CA ASP A 103 -11.95 17.50 -22.07
C ASP A 103 -12.51 17.35 -20.65
N GLU A 104 -13.83 17.23 -20.58
CA GLU A 104 -14.56 17.14 -19.31
C GLU A 104 -14.14 15.93 -18.49
N GLU A 105 -13.85 14.80 -19.14
CA GLU A 105 -13.43 13.56 -18.46
C GLU A 105 -12.05 13.71 -17.80
N ARG A 106 -11.12 14.37 -18.48
CA ARG A 106 -9.78 14.68 -17.92
C ARG A 106 -9.86 15.67 -16.77
N ASN A 107 -10.71 16.68 -16.87
CA ASN A 107 -10.89 17.65 -15.80
C ASN A 107 -11.54 17.00 -14.57
N ALA A 108 -12.56 16.17 -14.75
CA ALA A 108 -13.17 15.41 -13.67
C ALA A 108 -12.14 14.49 -12.98
N LYS A 109 -11.34 13.75 -13.75
CA LYS A 109 -10.30 12.88 -13.20
C LYS A 109 -9.18 13.66 -12.48
N ARG A 110 -8.86 14.88 -12.95
CA ARG A 110 -7.91 15.79 -12.29
C ARG A 110 -8.42 16.26 -10.93
N GLU A 111 -9.71 16.56 -10.82
CA GLU A 111 -10.33 16.97 -9.56
C GLU A 111 -10.34 15.82 -8.53
N GLU A 112 -10.38 14.57 -8.97
CA GLU A 112 -10.28 13.38 -8.11
C GLU A 112 -8.85 13.10 -7.62
N LEU A 113 -7.81 13.59 -8.33
CA LEU A 113 -6.41 13.29 -8.04
C LEU A 113 -5.78 14.31 -7.10
N ILE A 114 -6.03 14.17 -5.82
CA ILE A 114 -5.52 15.09 -4.79
C ILE A 114 -4.36 14.44 -4.03
N THR A 115 -3.13 14.88 -4.33
CA THR A 115 -1.92 14.43 -3.60
C THR A 115 -1.73 15.18 -2.29
N CYS A 116 -2.30 16.38 -2.15
CA CYS A 116 -2.03 17.32 -1.06
C CYS A 116 -0.55 17.74 -0.95
N MET A 117 0.22 17.62 -2.03
CA MET A 117 1.61 18.04 -2.11
C MET A 117 1.74 19.20 -3.08
N THR A 118 2.57 20.20 -2.74
CA THR A 118 2.97 21.25 -3.68
C THR A 118 4.02 20.72 -4.66
N ASP A 119 4.25 21.44 -5.77
CA ASP A 119 5.28 21.09 -6.75
C ASP A 119 6.67 21.07 -6.13
N GLU A 120 6.95 21.96 -5.16
CA GLU A 120 8.21 21.98 -4.42
C GLU A 120 8.37 20.70 -3.58
N GLN A 121 7.31 20.29 -2.88
CA GLN A 121 7.31 19.07 -2.08
C GLN A 121 7.44 17.80 -2.94
N LEU A 122 6.79 17.77 -4.11
CA LEU A 122 6.96 16.69 -5.09
C LEU A 122 8.39 16.67 -5.63
N SER A 123 8.97 17.86 -5.94
CA SER A 123 10.34 18.02 -6.40
C SER A 123 11.35 17.55 -5.36
N GLU A 124 11.17 17.94 -4.10
CA GLU A 124 12.04 17.50 -2.99
C GLU A 124 11.93 15.98 -2.77
N TYR A 125 10.71 15.45 -2.82
CA TYR A 125 10.48 14.02 -2.58
C TYR A 125 10.94 13.14 -3.73
N LEU A 126 10.62 13.45 -4.99
CA LEU A 126 10.94 12.64 -6.16
C LEU A 126 12.35 12.92 -6.71
N GLY A 127 12.83 14.17 -6.59
CA GLY A 127 14.06 14.62 -7.22
C GLY A 127 13.90 14.65 -8.74
N ILE A 128 14.88 14.06 -9.44
CA ILE A 128 14.89 13.92 -10.91
C ILE A 128 14.26 12.62 -11.40
N HIS A 129 13.81 11.76 -10.48
CA HIS A 129 13.28 10.45 -10.84
C HIS A 129 11.75 10.50 -11.01
N PRO A 130 11.20 9.65 -11.89
CA PRO A 130 9.76 9.47 -11.96
C PRO A 130 9.21 8.94 -10.63
N GLY A 131 7.93 9.18 -10.39
CA GLY A 131 7.20 8.68 -9.25
C GLY A 131 5.95 7.92 -9.66
N TYR A 132 5.19 7.52 -8.65
CA TYR A 132 3.95 6.80 -8.80
C TYR A 132 2.91 7.35 -7.83
N GLY A 133 1.74 7.70 -8.35
CA GLY A 133 0.56 8.07 -7.58
C GLY A 133 -0.35 6.86 -7.40
N TRP A 134 -0.57 6.43 -6.18
CA TRP A 134 -1.43 5.30 -5.86
C TRP A 134 -2.81 5.85 -5.51
N HIS A 135 -3.80 5.55 -6.33
CA HIS A 135 -5.17 6.03 -6.11
C HIS A 135 -5.81 5.31 -4.91
N ILE A 136 -6.51 6.07 -4.09
CA ILE A 136 -7.11 5.61 -2.84
C ILE A 136 -8.61 5.53 -3.02
N THR A 137 -9.13 4.31 -3.13
CA THR A 137 -10.57 4.03 -3.17
C THR A 137 -10.96 3.10 -2.04
N GLU A 138 -12.24 2.98 -1.78
CA GLU A 138 -12.79 2.09 -0.74
C GLU A 138 -12.07 2.19 0.60
N LEU A 139 -11.72 3.42 1.01
CA LEU A 139 -10.99 3.68 2.25
C LEU A 139 -11.78 3.21 3.47
N LYS A 140 -11.14 2.37 4.29
CA LYS A 140 -11.68 1.87 5.55
C LYS A 140 -10.70 2.13 6.69
N ILE A 141 -11.08 2.98 7.63
CA ILE A 141 -10.31 3.25 8.84
C ILE A 141 -10.81 2.35 9.97
N TYR A 142 -9.89 1.73 10.68
CA TYR A 142 -10.23 0.79 11.74
C TYR A 142 -10.64 1.51 13.03
N ASP A 143 -11.69 1.03 13.67
CA ASP A 143 -12.07 1.47 15.02
C ASP A 143 -10.98 1.19 16.06
N VAL A 144 -10.26 0.09 15.88
CA VAL A 144 -9.10 -0.32 16.69
C VAL A 144 -7.91 -0.55 15.77
N PRO A 145 -6.90 0.33 15.79
CA PRO A 145 -5.68 0.15 15.00
C PRO A 145 -4.93 -1.13 15.36
N ARG A 146 -4.43 -1.83 14.36
CA ARG A 146 -3.78 -3.14 14.50
C ARG A 146 -2.26 -2.98 14.70
N PRO A 147 -1.64 -3.80 15.54
CA PRO A 147 -0.19 -3.82 15.65
C PRO A 147 0.43 -4.42 14.37
N ILE A 148 1.62 -3.96 14.01
CA ILE A 148 2.31 -4.41 12.79
C ILE A 148 2.58 -5.92 12.78
N ARG A 149 2.78 -6.52 13.94
CA ARG A 149 3.01 -7.96 14.11
C ARG A 149 1.82 -8.85 13.69
N ASP A 150 0.64 -8.27 13.47
CA ASP A 150 -0.51 -9.02 12.94
C ASP A 150 -0.39 -9.26 11.42
N PHE A 151 0.58 -8.62 10.77
CA PHE A 151 0.82 -8.72 9.34
C PHE A 151 2.02 -9.60 9.06
N MET A 152 1.90 -10.45 8.04
CA MET A 152 2.92 -11.40 7.64
C MET A 152 3.43 -11.06 6.24
N CYS A 153 4.76 -11.09 6.07
CA CYS A 153 5.31 -11.07 4.73
C CYS A 153 5.02 -12.40 4.03
N PRO A 154 4.72 -12.37 2.71
CA PRO A 154 4.67 -13.60 1.94
C PRO A 154 6.00 -14.34 2.06
N CYS A 155 5.97 -15.61 2.39
CA CYS A 155 7.19 -16.40 2.53
C CYS A 155 7.96 -16.38 1.20
N ALA A 156 9.17 -15.78 1.20
CA ALA A 156 10.03 -15.67 0.03
C ALA A 156 10.49 -17.05 -0.54
N LYS A 157 10.22 -18.14 0.21
CA LYS A 157 10.56 -19.52 -0.14
C LYS A 157 9.37 -20.34 -0.60
N ARG A 158 8.19 -19.72 -0.70
CA ARG A 158 7.03 -20.37 -1.32
C ARG A 158 7.20 -20.47 -2.84
N TYR A 159 6.76 -21.57 -3.38
CA TYR A 159 6.65 -21.82 -4.81
C TYR A 159 5.38 -22.63 -5.10
N ALA A 160 4.84 -22.50 -6.30
CA ALA A 160 3.76 -23.36 -6.79
C ALA A 160 4.36 -24.51 -7.59
N ASP A 161 3.83 -25.73 -7.42
CA ASP A 161 4.14 -26.85 -8.30
C ASP A 161 3.34 -26.78 -9.62
N ALA A 162 3.50 -27.78 -10.47
CA ALA A 162 2.83 -27.84 -11.77
C ALA A 162 1.29 -27.88 -11.67
N ASP A 163 0.76 -28.34 -10.55
CA ASP A 163 -0.67 -28.43 -10.26
C ASP A 163 -1.21 -27.17 -9.55
N GLY A 164 -0.35 -26.14 -9.36
CA GLY A 164 -0.70 -24.90 -8.68
C GLY A 164 -0.76 -24.99 -7.16
N LYS A 165 -0.35 -26.11 -6.57
CA LYS A 165 -0.30 -26.28 -5.11
C LYS A 165 0.92 -25.57 -4.52
N TRP A 166 0.70 -24.81 -3.44
CA TRP A 166 1.74 -24.04 -2.78
C TRP A 166 2.59 -24.88 -1.84
N HIS A 167 3.90 -24.77 -1.98
CA HIS A 167 4.94 -25.43 -1.18
C HIS A 167 5.90 -24.41 -0.57
N CYS A 168 6.64 -24.83 0.47
CA CYS A 168 7.68 -24.02 1.08
C CYS A 168 9.02 -24.78 1.05
N LYS A 169 10.04 -24.24 0.39
CA LYS A 169 11.38 -24.85 0.31
C LYS A 169 12.01 -25.18 1.66
N ASN A 170 11.65 -24.48 2.73
CA ASN A 170 12.11 -24.80 4.08
C ASN A 170 11.37 -26.02 4.65
N ALA A 171 10.05 -26.11 4.44
CA ALA A 171 9.27 -27.29 4.84
C ALA A 171 9.74 -28.53 4.10
N ASP A 172 10.02 -28.44 2.79
CA ASP A 172 10.53 -29.54 1.99
C ASP A 172 11.90 -30.03 2.48
N LYS A 173 12.81 -29.10 2.84
CA LYS A 173 14.09 -29.46 3.44
C LYS A 173 13.94 -30.19 4.78
N MET A 174 12.98 -29.80 5.60
CA MET A 174 12.71 -30.46 6.88
C MET A 174 12.07 -31.82 6.68
N LYS A 175 11.11 -31.97 5.74
CA LYS A 175 10.55 -33.27 5.34
C LYS A 175 11.65 -34.25 4.90
N ASN A 176 12.57 -33.80 4.06
CA ASN A 176 13.68 -34.63 3.57
C ASN A 176 14.68 -35.01 4.66
N LYS A 177 14.83 -34.22 5.71
CA LYS A 177 15.79 -34.47 6.79
C LYS A 177 15.23 -35.34 7.93
N TYR A 178 13.93 -35.20 8.22
CA TYR A 178 13.31 -35.78 9.42
C TYR A 178 12.11 -36.72 9.16
N GLY A 179 11.80 -37.04 7.87
CA GLY A 179 10.63 -37.79 7.49
C GLY A 179 9.36 -36.94 7.37
N SER A 180 8.22 -37.58 7.09
CA SER A 180 6.97 -36.89 6.82
C SER A 180 6.47 -36.10 8.04
N PHE A 181 6.45 -34.78 7.91
CA PHE A 181 5.63 -33.91 8.75
C PHE A 181 4.22 -33.88 8.17
N GLU A 182 3.19 -34.09 8.99
CA GLU A 182 1.78 -34.04 8.58
C GLU A 182 1.31 -32.66 8.15
N ASN A 183 2.12 -31.58 8.34
CA ASN A 183 1.78 -30.23 7.95
C ASN A 183 2.34 -29.88 6.55
N ASP A 184 1.45 -29.83 5.58
CA ASP A 184 1.72 -29.26 4.24
C ASP A 184 1.86 -27.72 4.28
N GLY A 185 1.89 -27.12 5.47
CA GLY A 185 1.98 -25.68 5.70
C GLY A 185 3.39 -25.12 5.65
N CYS A 186 3.49 -23.82 5.51
CA CYS A 186 4.75 -23.10 5.62
C CYS A 186 5.21 -23.12 7.09
N ILE A 187 6.41 -23.62 7.36
CA ILE A 187 7.02 -23.61 8.71
C ILE A 187 7.67 -22.26 9.07
N CYS A 188 7.63 -21.29 8.15
CA CYS A 188 8.24 -19.96 8.33
C CYS A 188 7.29 -18.96 9.01
N THR A 189 6.10 -19.34 9.42
CA THR A 189 5.02 -18.46 9.88
C THR A 189 5.42 -17.55 11.04
N ASP A 190 6.25 -18.02 11.96
CA ASP A 190 6.69 -17.20 13.10
C ASP A 190 7.85 -16.25 12.75
N LEU A 191 8.58 -16.53 11.66
CA LEU A 191 9.69 -15.72 11.18
C LEU A 191 9.23 -14.63 10.19
N ASP A 192 8.04 -14.81 9.60
CA ASP A 192 7.51 -13.94 8.55
C ASP A 192 6.60 -12.80 9.09
N ARG A 193 6.35 -12.76 10.41
CA ARG A 193 5.64 -11.64 11.04
C ARG A 193 6.49 -10.38 10.99
N LEU A 194 5.87 -9.28 10.61
CA LEU A 194 6.54 -7.99 10.58
C LEU A 194 6.90 -7.54 12.00
N SER A 195 8.19 -7.46 12.29
CA SER A 195 8.71 -6.92 13.56
C SER A 195 8.91 -5.41 13.51
N ARG A 196 9.06 -4.84 12.30
CA ARG A 196 9.27 -3.41 12.06
C ARG A 196 8.57 -2.99 10.76
N PRO A 197 8.14 -1.72 10.66
CA PRO A 197 7.54 -1.20 9.43
C PRO A 197 8.58 -1.14 8.30
N PRO A 198 8.15 -1.28 7.03
CA PRO A 198 9.01 -1.00 5.89
C PRO A 198 9.33 0.49 5.83
N GLN A 199 10.45 0.85 5.19
CA GLN A 199 10.79 2.27 4.96
C GLN A 199 9.79 2.98 4.03
N SER A 200 9.24 2.25 3.06
CA SER A 200 8.24 2.74 2.12
C SER A 200 7.03 1.80 2.11
N TRP A 201 7.19 0.62 1.54
CA TRP A 201 6.16 -0.41 1.48
C TRP A 201 6.78 -1.82 1.37
N CYS A 202 5.98 -2.83 1.67
CA CYS A 202 6.32 -4.24 1.43
C CYS A 202 5.07 -5.04 1.08
N TYR A 203 5.27 -6.22 0.51
CA TYR A 203 4.18 -7.16 0.36
C TYR A 203 3.81 -7.79 1.69
N VAL A 204 2.52 -8.00 1.90
CA VAL A 204 1.96 -8.76 3.02
C VAL A 204 0.93 -9.75 2.51
N GLU A 205 0.64 -10.76 3.31
CA GLU A 205 -0.51 -11.63 3.09
C GLU A 205 -1.80 -10.87 3.43
N ASP A 206 -2.84 -11.05 2.62
CA ASP A 206 -4.13 -10.43 2.91
C ASP A 206 -4.74 -11.07 4.16
N ALA A 207 -4.91 -10.26 5.20
CA ALA A 207 -5.33 -10.72 6.53
C ALA A 207 -6.81 -11.15 6.60
N GLU A 208 -7.62 -10.86 5.58
CA GLU A 208 -9.03 -11.28 5.53
C GLU A 208 -9.22 -12.72 5.03
N CYS A 209 -8.18 -13.33 4.46
CA CYS A 209 -8.23 -14.71 3.97
C CYS A 209 -7.96 -15.78 5.05
N THR A 210 -7.87 -15.40 6.32
CA THR A 210 -7.57 -16.32 7.44
C THR A 210 -8.78 -16.59 8.34
N SER A 211 -10.00 -16.51 7.79
CA SER A 211 -11.22 -16.93 8.49
C SER A 211 -11.71 -18.30 8.05
#